data_1fe625b934adbc562633a4c6b8abadf4
#
_entry.id   1fe625b934adbc562633a4c6b8abadf4
#
_cell.length_a   1.000
_cell.length_b   1.000
_cell.length_c   1.000
_cell.angle_alpha   90.00
_cell.angle_beta   90.00
_cell.angle_gamma   90.00
#
_symmetry.space_group_name_H-M   'P 1'
#
loop_
_entity.id
_entity.type
_entity.pdbx_description
1 polymer ?
#
loop_
_entity_poly.entity_id
_entity_poly.type
_entity_poly.pdbx_seq_one_letter_code
_entity_poly.pdbx_strand_id
1 'polypeptide(L)'
;MLKAFLCSSSFFLLHSLSISQNLHLKGQLLASSITSNDVPDNWQANESIFSYIPTLSFKKENTTNKLIDFEWAYKLNKYYVGDSLYDNDENSHRLWVRYSNEKIEARFGLQKIIFGPTQILRPLSWFDTFNIKDPSGQTDGVEAFKIQYFSSNMIGLSSWVIKNKVDTLTYGGRGEITTALGDFGFTYHKDPSRSKRSIGQLGTPVVDSHKRIAFDYRYDGFIGFWNESVIIKSTKSNINLISIGADYTLPFLNGVYVMIESMHIQNESKNLKSNQNFSAYMASLPIGMIHQATYISQKEWEENKTYQYLRWSSTYDSYSLNIIIYINPKRNEYNMPLNSLPKALSGFGTGIQFMFIYNH
;
A
#
# COMPACT_ATOMS: atom_id res chain seq x y z
N MET A 1 -0.41 -26.54 27.33
CA MET A 1 0.96 -26.53 27.89
C MET A 1 2.05 -26.88 26.84
N LEU A 2 1.87 -27.91 26.00
CA LEU A 2 2.93 -28.31 25.03
C LEU A 2 3.27 -27.26 23.95
N LYS A 3 2.27 -26.48 23.47
CA LYS A 3 2.50 -25.40 22.47
C LYS A 3 3.27 -24.18 23.02
N ALA A 4 3.09 -23.88 24.31
CA ALA A 4 3.83 -22.80 24.96
C ALA A 4 5.29 -23.20 25.21
N PHE A 5 5.58 -24.46 25.43
CA PHE A 5 6.92 -25.00 25.65
C PHE A 5 7.74 -25.02 24.34
N LEU A 6 7.11 -25.33 23.21
CA LEU A 6 7.75 -25.28 21.89
C LEU A 6 8.09 -23.83 21.44
N CYS A 7 7.24 -22.86 21.79
CA CYS A 7 7.53 -21.45 21.50
C CYS A 7 8.68 -20.89 22.34
N SER A 8 8.78 -21.26 23.63
CA SER A 8 9.87 -20.81 24.51
C SER A 8 11.21 -21.49 24.19
N SER A 9 11.20 -22.76 23.80
CA SER A 9 12.42 -23.48 23.42
C SER A 9 12.96 -23.01 22.05
N SER A 10 12.10 -22.58 21.12
CA SER A 10 12.51 -21.98 19.85
C SER A 10 13.16 -20.61 20.06
N PHE A 11 12.72 -19.84 21.05
CA PHE A 11 13.31 -18.53 21.40
C PHE A 11 14.71 -18.69 22.03
N PHE A 12 14.94 -19.74 22.83
CA PHE A 12 16.26 -20.02 23.42
C PHE A 12 17.27 -20.60 22.42
N LEU A 13 16.82 -21.36 21.42
CA LEU A 13 17.68 -21.87 20.34
C LEU A 13 18.18 -20.77 19.40
N LEU A 14 17.40 -19.68 19.22
CA LEU A 14 17.81 -18.51 18.46
C LEU A 14 18.91 -17.69 19.15
N HIS A 15 19.02 -17.75 20.49
CA HIS A 15 20.06 -17.04 21.23
C HIS A 15 21.44 -17.77 21.23
N SER A 16 21.48 -19.04 20.85
CA SER A 16 22.71 -19.85 20.82
C SER A 16 23.32 -20.01 19.42
N LEU A 17 22.62 -19.57 18.37
CA LEU A 17 23.21 -19.44 17.05
C LEU A 17 24.07 -18.19 17.08
N SER A 18 25.41 -18.35 17.06
CA SER A 18 26.35 -17.29 16.70
C SER A 18 25.83 -16.68 15.41
N ILE A 19 25.17 -15.52 15.52
CA ILE A 19 24.50 -14.86 14.41
C ILE A 19 25.60 -14.55 13.39
N SER A 20 25.65 -15.30 12.31
CA SER A 20 26.48 -15.00 11.16
C SER A 20 26.14 -13.56 10.77
N GLN A 21 27.14 -12.76 10.40
CA GLN A 21 26.95 -11.35 9.96
C GLN A 21 25.87 -11.16 8.88
N ASN A 22 25.28 -12.23 8.39
CA ASN A 22 24.34 -12.32 7.29
C ASN A 22 22.88 -12.54 7.73
N LEU A 23 22.61 -12.82 9.01
CA LEU A 23 21.26 -13.09 9.54
C LEU A 23 20.81 -11.93 10.42
N HIS A 24 19.66 -11.34 10.09
CA HIS A 24 19.08 -10.22 10.83
C HIS A 24 17.66 -10.57 11.28
N LEU A 25 17.38 -10.35 12.55
CA LEU A 25 16.05 -10.40 13.14
C LEU A 25 15.59 -8.97 13.40
N LYS A 26 14.44 -8.60 12.86
CA LYS A 26 13.81 -7.29 13.01
C LYS A 26 12.35 -7.49 13.37
N GLY A 27 11.70 -6.46 13.84
CA GLY A 27 10.25 -6.50 14.06
C GLY A 27 9.63 -5.12 14.09
N GLN A 28 8.36 -5.05 13.71
CA GLN A 28 7.54 -3.87 13.89
C GLN A 28 6.35 -4.22 14.79
N LEU A 29 6.23 -3.53 15.92
CA LEU A 29 5.08 -3.57 16.80
C LEU A 29 4.25 -2.30 16.58
N LEU A 30 2.95 -2.46 16.44
CA LEU A 30 2.00 -1.35 16.28
C LEU A 30 0.88 -1.53 17.32
N ALA A 31 0.58 -0.45 18.03
CA ALA A 31 -0.61 -0.32 18.86
C ALA A 31 -1.37 0.92 18.42
N SER A 32 -2.64 0.78 18.15
CA SER A 32 -3.49 1.88 17.68
C SER A 32 -4.85 1.81 18.35
N SER A 33 -5.41 2.98 18.68
CA SER A 33 -6.77 3.12 19.18
C SER A 33 -7.45 4.30 18.48
N ILE A 34 -8.65 4.07 17.97
CA ILE A 34 -9.47 5.08 17.30
C ILE A 34 -10.83 5.22 18.00
N THR A 35 -11.31 6.44 18.13
CA THR A 35 -12.69 6.74 18.51
C THR A 35 -13.35 7.60 17.45
N SER A 36 -14.66 7.44 17.22
CA SER A 36 -15.43 8.19 16.23
C SER A 36 -16.77 8.61 16.78
N ASN A 37 -17.34 9.68 16.21
CA ASN A 37 -18.69 10.17 16.54
C ASN A 37 -19.79 9.51 15.67
N ASP A 38 -19.41 8.69 14.70
CA ASP A 38 -20.33 7.95 13.81
C ASP A 38 -20.19 6.44 14.06
N VAL A 39 -20.89 5.97 15.08
CA VAL A 39 -20.81 4.59 15.59
C VAL A 39 -22.01 3.81 15.07
N PRO A 40 -21.83 2.63 14.45
CA PRO A 40 -22.93 1.75 14.06
C PRO A 40 -23.72 1.26 15.26
N ASP A 41 -25.00 0.93 15.08
CA ASP A 41 -25.83 0.29 16.09
C ASP A 41 -25.16 -0.96 16.64
N ASN A 42 -25.17 -1.12 17.94
CA ASN A 42 -24.54 -2.22 18.68
C ASN A 42 -22.99 -2.33 18.51
N TRP A 43 -22.34 -1.22 18.15
CA TRP A 43 -20.89 -1.11 18.09
C TRP A 43 -20.38 -0.19 19.19
N GLN A 44 -19.19 -0.40 19.70
CA GLN A 44 -18.59 0.51 20.67
C GLN A 44 -17.84 1.66 19.94
N ALA A 45 -17.79 2.83 20.57
CA ALA A 45 -17.16 4.02 19.97
C ALA A 45 -15.62 3.96 19.92
N ASN A 46 -15.03 2.89 20.37
CA ASN A 46 -13.58 2.69 20.40
C ASN A 46 -13.21 1.37 19.71
N GLU A 47 -12.26 1.44 18.76
CA GLU A 47 -11.59 0.29 18.16
C GLU A 47 -10.10 0.36 18.47
N SER A 48 -9.49 -0.78 18.79
CA SER A 48 -8.05 -0.87 19.01
C SER A 48 -7.45 -2.01 18.19
N ILE A 49 -6.24 -1.77 17.70
CA ILE A 49 -5.48 -2.73 16.90
C ILE A 49 -4.11 -2.92 17.55
N PHE A 50 -3.74 -4.17 17.75
CA PHE A 50 -2.38 -4.56 18.10
C PHE A 50 -1.85 -5.44 16.99
N SER A 51 -0.72 -5.04 16.41
CA SER A 51 -0.07 -5.76 15.32
C SER A 51 1.41 -5.98 15.65
N TYR A 52 1.91 -7.18 15.35
CA TYR A 52 3.34 -7.47 15.43
C TYR A 52 3.79 -8.21 14.17
N ILE A 53 4.86 -7.71 13.56
CA ILE A 53 5.44 -8.26 12.32
C ILE A 53 6.90 -8.60 12.59
N PRO A 54 7.21 -9.79 13.17
CA PRO A 54 8.58 -10.30 13.21
C PRO A 54 9.07 -10.60 11.79
N THR A 55 10.31 -10.22 11.51
CA THR A 55 10.94 -10.40 10.21
C THR A 55 12.32 -11.00 10.39
N LEU A 56 12.55 -12.15 9.76
CA LEU A 56 13.84 -12.81 9.65
C LEU A 56 14.37 -12.59 8.24
N SER A 57 15.56 -12.03 8.12
CA SER A 57 16.22 -11.83 6.83
C SER A 57 17.63 -12.39 6.82
N PHE A 58 18.00 -12.99 5.72
CA PHE A 58 19.34 -13.51 5.45
C PHE A 58 19.86 -12.89 4.16
N LYS A 59 21.11 -12.41 4.19
CA LYS A 59 21.77 -11.81 3.03
C LYS A 59 23.17 -12.40 2.87
N LYS A 60 23.49 -12.94 1.69
CA LYS A 60 24.82 -13.42 1.35
C LYS A 60 25.28 -12.78 0.04
N GLU A 61 26.33 -12.01 0.11
CA GLU A 61 27.00 -11.38 -1.03
C GLU A 61 28.32 -12.10 -1.32
N ASN A 62 28.59 -12.34 -2.60
CA ASN A 62 29.84 -12.96 -3.05
C ASN A 62 30.75 -11.86 -3.66
N THR A 63 32.06 -12.11 -3.70
CA THR A 63 33.10 -11.22 -4.28
C THR A 63 32.85 -10.85 -5.76
N THR A 64 31.93 -11.54 -6.45
CA THR A 64 31.53 -11.28 -7.85
C THR A 64 30.24 -10.49 -8.00
N ASN A 65 29.87 -9.64 -7.03
CA ASN A 65 28.63 -8.83 -7.03
C ASN A 65 27.35 -9.67 -7.22
N LYS A 66 27.38 -10.94 -6.77
CA LYS A 66 26.19 -11.80 -6.76
C LYS A 66 25.61 -11.83 -5.37
N LEU A 67 24.33 -11.54 -5.27
CA LEU A 67 23.59 -11.49 -4.02
C LEU A 67 22.52 -12.58 -4.01
N ILE A 68 22.47 -13.32 -2.92
CA ILE A 68 21.33 -14.18 -2.58
C ILE A 68 20.81 -13.70 -1.24
N ASP A 69 19.53 -13.36 -1.18
CA ASP A 69 18.86 -13.00 0.06
C ASP A 69 17.49 -13.66 0.18
N PHE A 70 17.04 -13.74 1.41
CA PHE A 70 15.79 -14.36 1.83
C PHE A 70 15.16 -13.48 2.90
N GLU A 71 13.84 -13.36 2.85
CA GLU A 71 13.07 -12.70 3.91
C GLU A 71 11.83 -13.51 4.24
N TRP A 72 11.60 -13.68 5.52
CA TRP A 72 10.38 -14.23 6.08
C TRP A 72 9.83 -13.28 7.14
N ALA A 73 8.61 -12.82 6.94
CA ALA A 73 7.88 -12.00 7.90
C ALA A 73 6.49 -12.57 8.11
N TYR A 74 6.06 -12.61 9.36
CA TYR A 74 4.75 -13.10 9.76
C TYR A 74 3.97 -11.98 10.45
N LYS A 75 2.70 -11.81 10.13
CA LYS A 75 1.87 -10.75 10.66
C LYS A 75 0.86 -11.33 11.64
N LEU A 76 0.86 -10.79 12.85
CA LEU A 76 -0.03 -11.12 13.95
C LEU A 76 -0.86 -9.89 14.26
N ASN A 77 -2.17 -9.94 14.05
CA ASN A 77 -3.09 -8.83 14.33
C ASN A 77 -4.15 -9.28 15.34
N LYS A 78 -4.48 -8.37 16.25
CA LYS A 78 -5.65 -8.48 17.13
C LYS A 78 -6.46 -7.21 17.05
N TYR A 79 -7.74 -7.34 16.78
CA TYR A 79 -8.70 -6.24 16.65
C TYR A 79 -9.68 -6.29 17.80
N TYR A 80 -9.84 -5.18 18.49
CA TYR A 80 -10.77 -5.04 19.62
C TYR A 80 -11.79 -3.95 19.30
N VAL A 81 -13.02 -4.20 19.76
CA VAL A 81 -14.10 -3.21 19.78
C VAL A 81 -14.48 -3.01 21.25
N GLY A 82 -14.11 -1.85 21.80
CA GLY A 82 -14.05 -1.68 23.25
C GLY A 82 -13.11 -2.70 23.90
N ASP A 83 -13.60 -3.42 24.89
CA ASP A 83 -12.83 -4.46 25.62
C ASP A 83 -12.94 -5.85 24.98
N SER A 84 -13.73 -6.03 23.93
CA SER A 84 -14.00 -7.33 23.33
C SER A 84 -13.09 -7.58 22.13
N LEU A 85 -12.43 -8.74 22.09
CA LEU A 85 -11.71 -9.21 20.92
C LEU A 85 -12.72 -9.46 19.77
N TYR A 86 -12.62 -8.69 18.70
CA TYR A 86 -13.51 -8.76 17.54
C TYR A 86 -12.98 -9.71 16.47
N ASP A 87 -11.67 -9.65 16.21
CA ASP A 87 -11.03 -10.45 15.17
C ASP A 87 -9.57 -10.73 15.51
N ASN A 88 -9.04 -11.83 14.99
CA ASN A 88 -7.65 -12.23 15.13
C ASN A 88 -7.16 -12.76 13.77
N ASP A 89 -6.23 -12.04 13.15
CA ASP A 89 -5.68 -12.40 11.84
C ASP A 89 -4.20 -12.71 11.95
N GLU A 90 -3.83 -13.90 11.51
CA GLU A 90 -2.46 -14.40 11.51
C GLU A 90 -2.10 -14.91 10.10
N ASN A 91 -1.15 -14.24 9.45
CA ASN A 91 -0.79 -14.62 8.09
C ASN A 91 0.69 -14.36 7.76
N SER A 92 1.17 -15.02 6.71
CA SER A 92 2.48 -14.71 6.13
C SER A 92 2.42 -13.34 5.48
N HIS A 93 3.29 -12.43 5.93
CA HIS A 93 3.38 -11.07 5.40
C HIS A 93 4.40 -10.97 4.26
N ARG A 94 5.54 -11.68 4.40
CA ARG A 94 6.58 -11.84 3.38
C ARG A 94 7.15 -13.26 3.49
N LEU A 95 7.46 -13.85 2.35
CA LEU A 95 8.18 -15.12 2.27
C LEU A 95 8.77 -15.24 0.87
N TRP A 96 9.97 -14.76 0.67
CA TRP A 96 10.59 -14.74 -0.65
C TRP A 96 12.09 -15.01 -0.60
N VAL A 97 12.61 -15.51 -1.71
CA VAL A 97 14.03 -15.63 -2.01
C VAL A 97 14.36 -14.81 -3.25
N ARG A 98 15.52 -14.13 -3.24
CA ARG A 98 16.00 -13.33 -4.36
C ARG A 98 17.42 -13.71 -4.71
N TYR A 99 17.66 -13.76 -6.01
CA TYR A 99 18.98 -13.74 -6.61
C TYR A 99 19.14 -12.46 -7.41
N SER A 100 20.27 -11.76 -7.24
CA SER A 100 20.57 -10.60 -8.07
C SER A 100 22.06 -10.54 -8.43
N ASN A 101 22.34 -9.95 -9.59
CA ASN A 101 23.65 -9.52 -10.05
C ASN A 101 23.51 -8.15 -10.72
N GLU A 102 24.58 -7.64 -11.35
CA GLU A 102 24.60 -6.32 -12.00
C GLU A 102 23.48 -6.09 -13.03
N LYS A 103 22.99 -7.13 -13.69
CA LYS A 103 22.03 -7.03 -14.80
C LYS A 103 20.68 -7.68 -14.54
N ILE A 104 20.62 -8.64 -13.62
CA ILE A 104 19.40 -9.46 -13.41
C ILE A 104 19.08 -9.52 -11.93
N GLU A 105 17.80 -9.30 -11.62
CA GLU A 105 17.21 -9.66 -10.34
C GLU A 105 16.06 -10.64 -10.60
N ALA A 106 16.07 -11.78 -9.90
CA ALA A 106 14.98 -12.74 -9.90
C ALA A 106 14.51 -12.98 -8.48
N ARG A 107 13.19 -12.84 -8.24
CA ARG A 107 12.56 -13.01 -6.91
C ARG A 107 11.38 -13.95 -7.00
N PHE A 108 11.30 -14.90 -6.06
CA PHE A 108 10.24 -15.89 -5.97
C PHE A 108 9.62 -15.89 -4.57
N GLY A 109 8.30 -15.96 -4.49
CA GLY A 109 7.53 -16.07 -3.26
C GLY A 109 6.62 -14.88 -2.98
N LEU A 110 6.14 -14.76 -1.73
CA LEU A 110 5.25 -13.70 -1.27
C LEU A 110 6.03 -12.39 -1.10
N GLN A 111 5.85 -11.47 -2.03
CA GLN A 111 6.65 -10.27 -2.16
C GLN A 111 5.81 -9.03 -2.46
N LYS A 112 6.34 -7.86 -2.10
CA LYS A 112 5.77 -6.56 -2.45
C LYS A 112 6.07 -6.23 -3.92
N ILE A 113 5.04 -5.81 -4.67
CA ILE A 113 5.16 -5.29 -6.04
C ILE A 113 4.37 -3.99 -6.11
N ILE A 114 5.06 -2.88 -6.32
CA ILE A 114 4.47 -1.54 -6.43
C ILE A 114 4.96 -0.91 -7.72
N PHE A 115 4.05 -0.21 -8.42
CA PHE A 115 4.35 0.56 -9.62
C PHE A 115 3.71 1.96 -9.54
N GLY A 116 4.21 2.84 -10.40
CA GLY A 116 3.67 4.15 -10.68
C GLY A 116 4.07 5.25 -9.70
N PRO A 117 4.04 6.51 -10.14
CA PRO A 117 4.45 7.67 -9.38
C PRO A 117 3.36 8.31 -8.52
N THR A 118 2.07 8.00 -8.73
CA THR A 118 0.97 8.59 -7.95
C THR A 118 1.01 8.15 -6.50
N GLN A 119 0.64 9.03 -5.59
CA GLN A 119 0.79 8.82 -4.14
C GLN A 119 -0.54 8.55 -3.44
N ILE A 120 -1.62 9.23 -3.83
CA ILE A 120 -2.95 9.12 -3.20
C ILE A 120 -3.92 8.42 -4.15
N LEU A 121 -4.10 8.94 -5.36
CA LEU A 121 -5.02 8.45 -6.37
C LEU A 121 -4.27 7.53 -7.35
N ARG A 122 -4.09 6.25 -6.99
CA ARG A 122 -3.14 5.30 -7.58
C ARG A 122 -3.79 4.29 -8.53
N PRO A 123 -4.03 4.59 -9.81
CA PRO A 123 -4.60 3.66 -10.80
C PRO A 123 -3.75 2.41 -11.01
N LEU A 124 -2.42 2.53 -10.87
CA LEU A 124 -1.45 1.46 -11.13
C LEU A 124 -1.16 0.58 -9.90
N SER A 125 -1.80 0.81 -8.74
CA SER A 125 -1.69 -0.03 -7.54
C SER A 125 -2.40 -1.38 -7.71
N TRP A 126 -1.91 -2.22 -8.62
CA TRP A 126 -2.60 -3.49 -8.95
C TRP A 126 -2.31 -4.63 -7.98
N PHE A 127 -1.18 -4.57 -7.29
CA PHE A 127 -0.62 -5.67 -6.51
C PHE A 127 -0.26 -5.27 -5.08
N ASP A 128 -0.56 -4.05 -4.69
CA ASP A 128 -0.26 -3.50 -3.37
C ASP A 128 -1.48 -2.84 -2.73
N THR A 129 -1.40 -2.65 -1.42
CA THR A 129 -2.37 -1.92 -0.59
C THR A 129 -1.75 -0.69 0.06
N PHE A 130 -0.65 -0.18 -0.52
CA PHE A 130 0.05 0.97 0.02
C PHE A 130 -0.88 2.18 0.15
N ASN A 131 -0.90 2.78 1.34
CA ASN A 131 -1.70 3.94 1.66
C ASN A 131 -0.83 4.98 2.39
N ILE A 132 -0.64 6.15 1.80
CA ILE A 132 0.16 7.23 2.38
C ILE A 132 -0.39 7.74 3.72
N LYS A 133 -1.68 7.49 4.00
CA LYS A 133 -2.32 7.82 5.28
C LYS A 133 -1.96 6.83 6.39
N ASP A 134 -1.43 5.66 6.07
CA ASP A 134 -0.99 4.68 7.06
C ASP A 134 0.46 4.93 7.49
N PRO A 135 0.71 5.38 8.74
CA PRO A 135 2.07 5.63 9.22
C PRO A 135 2.94 4.37 9.34
N SER A 136 2.34 3.18 9.39
CA SER A 136 3.09 1.91 9.49
C SER A 136 3.91 1.61 8.23
N GLY A 137 3.51 2.18 7.06
CA GLY A 137 4.12 1.93 5.76
C GLY A 137 3.96 0.49 5.28
N GLN A 138 3.12 -0.30 5.96
CA GLN A 138 2.90 -1.70 5.60
C GLN A 138 1.98 -1.81 4.37
N THR A 139 2.23 -2.82 3.57
CA THR A 139 1.41 -3.15 2.40
C THR A 139 1.41 -4.65 2.19
N ASP A 140 0.30 -5.18 1.70
CA ASP A 140 0.21 -6.60 1.37
C ASP A 140 1.17 -6.98 0.25
N GLY A 141 1.55 -8.24 0.23
CA GLY A 141 2.33 -8.85 -0.83
C GLY A 141 1.47 -9.71 -1.76
N VAL A 142 2.10 -10.15 -2.84
CA VAL A 142 1.54 -11.14 -3.77
C VAL A 142 2.50 -12.31 -3.95
N GLU A 143 1.96 -13.53 -4.08
CA GLU A 143 2.74 -14.71 -4.44
C GLU A 143 3.14 -14.61 -5.91
N ALA A 144 4.42 -14.40 -6.18
CA ALA A 144 4.91 -14.14 -7.52
C ALA A 144 6.29 -14.75 -7.78
N PHE A 145 6.54 -15.06 -9.05
CA PHE A 145 7.86 -15.09 -9.63
C PHE A 145 8.04 -13.83 -10.45
N LYS A 146 9.02 -12.99 -10.11
CA LYS A 146 9.36 -11.77 -10.83
C LYS A 146 10.81 -11.79 -11.25
N ILE A 147 11.07 -11.46 -12.51
CA ILE A 147 12.42 -11.26 -13.04
C ILE A 147 12.53 -9.84 -13.59
N GLN A 148 13.67 -9.19 -13.32
CA GLN A 148 14.03 -7.86 -13.84
C GLN A 148 15.37 -7.95 -14.55
N TYR A 149 15.47 -7.30 -15.68
CA TYR A 149 16.69 -7.15 -16.44
C TYR A 149 17.00 -5.66 -16.64
N PHE A 150 18.21 -5.26 -16.30
CA PHE A 150 18.73 -3.91 -16.44
C PHE A 150 19.73 -3.91 -17.61
N SER A 151 19.27 -3.39 -18.77
CA SER A 151 20.12 -3.30 -19.96
C SER A 151 21.19 -2.23 -19.81
N SER A 152 20.83 -1.14 -19.13
CA SER A 152 21.68 -0.01 -18.77
C SER A 152 21.09 0.67 -17.53
N ASN A 153 21.75 1.68 -17.01
CA ASN A 153 21.19 2.50 -15.93
C ASN A 153 19.91 3.24 -16.33
N MET A 154 19.55 3.25 -17.61
CA MET A 154 18.40 3.98 -18.16
C MET A 154 17.23 3.09 -18.57
N ILE A 155 17.45 1.78 -18.80
CA ILE A 155 16.43 0.88 -19.32
C ILE A 155 16.29 -0.33 -18.40
N GLY A 156 15.10 -0.50 -17.86
CA GLY A 156 14.69 -1.65 -17.05
C GLY A 156 13.55 -2.42 -17.73
N LEU A 157 13.65 -3.75 -17.74
CA LEU A 157 12.58 -4.64 -18.20
C LEU A 157 12.24 -5.60 -17.07
N SER A 158 10.97 -5.79 -16.79
CA SER A 158 10.52 -6.76 -15.81
C SER A 158 9.37 -7.61 -16.33
N SER A 159 9.31 -8.87 -15.88
CA SER A 159 8.20 -9.77 -16.15
C SER A 159 7.84 -10.52 -14.87
N TRP A 160 6.58 -10.93 -14.76
CA TRP A 160 6.09 -11.65 -13.60
C TRP A 160 4.99 -12.63 -13.95
N VAL A 161 4.91 -13.67 -13.11
CA VAL A 161 3.76 -14.55 -12.98
C VAL A 161 3.30 -14.45 -11.54
N ILE A 162 2.02 -14.15 -11.32
CA ILE A 162 1.41 -13.92 -10.00
C ILE A 162 0.26 -14.90 -9.82
N LYS A 163 0.20 -15.55 -8.66
CA LYS A 163 -0.96 -16.29 -8.20
C LYS A 163 -1.91 -15.29 -7.52
N ASN A 164 -3.09 -15.10 -8.09
CA ASN A 164 -4.06 -14.15 -7.55
C ASN A 164 -4.91 -14.77 -6.42
N LYS A 165 -5.75 -13.94 -5.78
CA LYS A 165 -6.63 -14.36 -4.65
C LYS A 165 -7.64 -15.47 -4.96
N VAL A 166 -7.80 -15.87 -6.20
CA VAL A 166 -8.67 -16.98 -6.65
C VAL A 166 -7.84 -18.12 -7.26
N ASP A 167 -6.61 -18.27 -6.79
CA ASP A 167 -5.69 -19.34 -7.16
C ASP A 167 -5.38 -19.47 -8.67
N THR A 168 -5.55 -18.38 -9.41
CA THR A 168 -5.29 -18.37 -10.86
C THR A 168 -3.96 -17.68 -11.14
N LEU A 169 -3.15 -18.26 -12.02
CA LEU A 169 -1.91 -17.66 -12.50
C LEU A 169 -2.22 -16.54 -13.49
N THR A 170 -1.68 -15.38 -13.20
CA THR A 170 -1.76 -14.16 -14.00
C THR A 170 -0.35 -13.75 -14.40
N TYR A 171 -0.20 -13.05 -15.48
CA TYR A 171 1.13 -12.71 -15.98
C TYR A 171 1.20 -11.34 -16.64
N GLY A 172 2.37 -10.76 -16.62
CA GLY A 172 2.60 -9.44 -17.19
C GLY A 172 4.06 -9.06 -17.27
N GLY A 173 4.28 -7.84 -17.71
CA GLY A 173 5.60 -7.24 -17.82
C GLY A 173 5.53 -5.73 -17.81
N ARG A 174 6.68 -5.12 -17.57
CA ARG A 174 6.88 -3.67 -17.52
C ARG A 174 8.22 -3.31 -18.15
N GLY A 175 8.20 -2.30 -19.01
CA GLY A 175 9.38 -1.60 -19.51
C GLY A 175 9.46 -0.22 -18.88
N GLU A 176 10.65 0.19 -18.48
CA GLU A 176 10.94 1.50 -17.88
C GLU A 176 12.12 2.13 -18.61
N ILE A 177 12.04 3.42 -18.82
CA ILE A 177 13.15 4.20 -19.39
C ILE A 177 13.28 5.53 -18.66
N THR A 178 14.48 5.80 -18.16
CA THR A 178 14.86 7.08 -17.55
C THR A 178 15.56 7.95 -18.59
N THR A 179 15.11 9.18 -18.74
CA THR A 179 15.69 10.16 -19.67
C THR A 179 15.85 11.51 -19.00
N ALA A 180 16.52 12.45 -19.65
CA ALA A 180 16.59 13.84 -19.18
C ALA A 180 15.23 14.55 -19.14
N LEU A 181 14.21 14.03 -19.84
CA LEU A 181 12.84 14.54 -19.86
C LEU A 181 11.94 13.85 -18.81
N GLY A 182 12.47 12.92 -18.03
CA GLY A 182 11.76 12.18 -16.99
C GLY A 182 11.77 10.68 -17.20
N ASP A 183 11.05 10.00 -16.31
CA ASP A 183 10.91 8.55 -16.26
C ASP A 183 9.59 8.12 -16.92
N PHE A 184 9.67 7.15 -17.80
CA PHE A 184 8.53 6.59 -18.52
C PHE A 184 8.38 5.12 -18.17
N GLY A 185 7.15 4.69 -17.90
CA GLY A 185 6.80 3.31 -17.65
C GLY A 185 5.68 2.82 -18.56
N PHE A 186 5.80 1.61 -19.07
CA PHE A 186 4.74 0.92 -19.79
C PHE A 186 4.51 -0.46 -19.19
N THR A 187 3.28 -0.74 -18.79
CA THR A 187 2.91 -1.97 -18.07
C THR A 187 1.78 -2.70 -18.78
N TYR A 188 1.95 -4.01 -18.94
CA TYR A 188 0.91 -4.92 -19.41
C TYR A 188 0.68 -6.04 -18.42
N HIS A 189 -0.59 -6.41 -18.18
CA HIS A 189 -0.95 -7.56 -17.36
C HIS A 189 -2.19 -8.25 -17.88
N LYS A 190 -2.20 -9.58 -17.87
CA LYS A 190 -3.35 -10.41 -18.20
C LYS A 190 -3.77 -11.28 -17.03
N ASP A 191 -5.05 -11.21 -16.70
CA ASP A 191 -5.69 -12.05 -15.69
C ASP A 191 -6.80 -12.86 -16.35
N PRO A 192 -6.65 -14.19 -16.50
CA PRO A 192 -7.62 -15.05 -17.15
C PRO A 192 -8.78 -15.50 -16.24
N SER A 193 -8.80 -15.13 -14.97
CA SER A 193 -9.81 -15.55 -13.99
C SER A 193 -11.20 -15.08 -14.38
N ARG A 194 -12.22 -15.92 -14.14
CA ARG A 194 -13.63 -15.66 -14.46
C ARG A 194 -14.49 -15.38 -13.22
N SER A 195 -13.90 -14.93 -12.12
CA SER A 195 -14.61 -14.62 -10.87
C SER A 195 -14.73 -13.12 -10.65
N LYS A 196 -15.81 -12.71 -9.97
CA LYS A 196 -16.00 -11.32 -9.52
C LYS A 196 -14.92 -10.98 -8.45
N ARG A 197 -14.21 -9.88 -8.63
CA ARG A 197 -13.18 -9.41 -7.71
C ARG A 197 -12.92 -7.91 -7.86
N SER A 198 -12.24 -7.36 -6.89
CA SER A 198 -11.75 -5.97 -6.94
C SER A 198 -10.25 -5.94 -7.23
N ILE A 199 -9.80 -4.95 -7.98
CA ILE A 199 -8.41 -4.75 -8.36
C ILE A 199 -7.88 -3.50 -7.68
N GLY A 200 -6.67 -3.64 -7.11
CA GLY A 200 -5.89 -2.53 -6.59
C GLY A 200 -6.51 -1.85 -5.38
N GLN A 201 -5.86 -0.80 -4.94
CA GLN A 201 -6.28 0.01 -3.79
C GLN A 201 -7.63 0.70 -4.03
N LEU A 202 -7.93 1.10 -5.26
CA LEU A 202 -9.19 1.75 -5.64
C LEU A 202 -10.38 0.79 -5.65
N GLY A 203 -10.16 -0.52 -5.45
CA GLY A 203 -11.21 -1.51 -5.43
C GLY A 203 -11.97 -1.66 -6.75
N THR A 204 -11.33 -1.36 -7.89
CA THR A 204 -11.97 -1.39 -9.21
C THR A 204 -12.61 -2.75 -9.49
N PRO A 205 -13.94 -2.83 -9.67
CA PRO A 205 -14.62 -4.11 -9.80
C PRO A 205 -14.42 -4.72 -11.18
N VAL A 206 -14.05 -6.00 -11.23
CA VAL A 206 -13.99 -6.81 -12.45
C VAL A 206 -14.72 -8.13 -12.25
N VAL A 207 -15.37 -8.61 -13.30
CA VAL A 207 -16.26 -9.78 -13.19
C VAL A 207 -15.72 -10.97 -13.99
N ASP A 208 -14.79 -10.72 -14.92
CA ASP A 208 -14.38 -11.68 -15.92
C ASP A 208 -12.88 -11.58 -16.22
N SER A 209 -12.39 -12.44 -17.11
CA SER A 209 -11.04 -12.34 -17.67
C SER A 209 -10.80 -10.95 -18.24
N HIS A 210 -9.65 -10.36 -17.92
CA HIS A 210 -9.34 -8.99 -18.35
C HIS A 210 -7.85 -8.80 -18.65
N LYS A 211 -7.57 -7.78 -19.42
CA LYS A 211 -6.24 -7.25 -19.69
C LYS A 211 -6.14 -5.86 -19.10
N ARG A 212 -4.98 -5.51 -18.56
CA ARG A 212 -4.63 -4.19 -18.06
C ARG A 212 -3.45 -3.67 -18.85
N ILE A 213 -3.56 -2.45 -19.30
CA ILE A 213 -2.48 -1.72 -19.99
C ILE A 213 -2.32 -0.41 -19.26
N ALA A 214 -1.10 -0.04 -18.96
CA ALA A 214 -0.82 1.23 -18.31
C ALA A 214 0.38 1.92 -18.93
N PHE A 215 0.31 3.23 -18.90
CA PHE A 215 1.41 4.15 -19.16
C PHE A 215 1.55 5.05 -17.95
N ASP A 216 2.77 5.27 -17.50
CA ASP A 216 3.07 6.24 -16.46
C ASP A 216 4.30 7.08 -16.81
N TYR A 217 4.31 8.28 -16.28
CA TYR A 217 5.35 9.25 -16.48
C TYR A 217 5.61 10.03 -15.20
N ARG A 218 6.88 10.33 -14.92
CA ARG A 218 7.31 11.22 -13.85
C ARG A 218 8.42 12.14 -14.32
N TYR A 219 8.28 13.40 -14.00
CA TYR A 219 9.30 14.42 -14.16
C TYR A 219 9.60 15.07 -12.81
N ASP A 220 10.86 15.09 -12.42
CA ASP A 220 11.35 15.74 -11.21
C ASP A 220 12.22 16.94 -11.62
N GLY A 221 11.62 18.13 -11.62
CA GLY A 221 12.27 19.39 -11.93
C GLY A 221 12.02 20.43 -10.83
N PHE A 222 11.89 21.69 -11.20
CA PHE A 222 11.48 22.77 -10.28
C PHE A 222 10.11 22.49 -9.67
N ILE A 223 9.20 21.95 -10.46
CA ILE A 223 7.92 21.36 -10.05
C ILE A 223 7.99 19.89 -10.43
N GLY A 224 7.68 18.98 -9.52
CA GLY A 224 7.44 17.58 -9.83
C GLY A 224 6.10 17.43 -10.56
N PHE A 225 6.06 16.57 -11.57
CA PHE A 225 4.85 16.28 -12.34
C PHE A 225 4.78 14.80 -12.67
N TRP A 226 3.58 14.20 -12.61
CA TRP A 226 3.38 12.81 -12.99
C TRP A 226 2.02 12.55 -13.62
N ASN A 227 1.95 11.44 -14.33
CA ASN A 227 0.73 10.88 -14.88
C ASN A 227 0.72 9.36 -14.69
N GLU A 228 -0.45 8.80 -14.42
CA GLU A 228 -0.76 7.38 -14.58
C GLU A 228 -2.03 7.23 -15.42
N SER A 229 -1.94 6.49 -16.50
CA SER A 229 -3.05 6.18 -17.39
C SER A 229 -3.21 4.67 -17.50
N VAL A 230 -4.38 4.15 -17.14
CA VAL A 230 -4.68 2.72 -17.07
C VAL A 230 -5.93 2.40 -17.85
N ILE A 231 -5.88 1.34 -18.65
CA ILE A 231 -7.01 0.77 -19.34
C ILE A 231 -7.21 -0.68 -18.90
N ILE A 232 -8.39 -1.01 -18.39
CA ILE A 232 -8.78 -2.36 -18.01
C ILE A 232 -9.85 -2.84 -18.97
N LYS A 233 -9.52 -3.79 -19.83
CA LYS A 233 -10.43 -4.37 -20.83
C LYS A 233 -10.88 -5.76 -20.44
N SER A 234 -12.17 -5.96 -20.25
CA SER A 234 -12.80 -7.27 -20.08
C SER A 234 -13.78 -7.55 -21.23
N THR A 235 -14.42 -8.72 -21.23
CA THR A 235 -15.47 -9.03 -22.20
C THR A 235 -16.74 -8.22 -21.98
N LYS A 236 -16.97 -7.68 -20.78
CA LYS A 236 -18.23 -7.02 -20.38
C LYS A 236 -18.08 -5.53 -20.12
N SER A 237 -16.87 -5.06 -19.84
CA SER A 237 -16.61 -3.66 -19.49
C SER A 237 -15.23 -3.20 -19.96
N ASN A 238 -15.13 -1.90 -20.20
CA ASN A 238 -13.90 -1.18 -20.44
C ASN A 238 -13.80 -0.06 -19.40
N ILE A 239 -12.73 -0.05 -18.61
CA ILE A 239 -12.53 0.94 -17.56
C ILE A 239 -11.25 1.69 -17.87
N ASN A 240 -11.36 3.01 -17.98
CA ASN A 240 -10.24 3.91 -18.18
C ASN A 240 -10.04 4.73 -16.90
N LEU A 241 -8.81 4.78 -16.41
CA LEU A 241 -8.42 5.58 -15.26
C LEU A 241 -7.26 6.46 -15.69
N ILE A 242 -7.34 7.74 -15.44
CA ILE A 242 -6.27 8.70 -15.72
C ILE A 242 -6.06 9.52 -14.45
N SER A 243 -4.87 9.49 -13.89
CA SER A 243 -4.45 10.31 -12.78
C SER A 243 -3.29 11.22 -13.20
N ILE A 244 -3.35 12.47 -12.84
CA ILE A 244 -2.28 13.46 -13.02
C ILE A 244 -2.01 14.11 -11.68
N GLY A 245 -0.77 14.47 -11.42
CA GLY A 245 -0.40 15.16 -10.19
C GLY A 245 0.83 16.02 -10.37
N ALA A 246 0.98 16.94 -9.43
CA ALA A 246 2.16 17.80 -9.33
C ALA A 246 2.50 18.04 -7.86
N ASP A 247 3.77 18.25 -7.59
CA ASP A 247 4.25 18.64 -6.27
C ASP A 247 5.26 19.79 -6.33
N TYR A 248 5.38 20.44 -5.18
CA TYR A 248 6.36 21.49 -4.97
C TYR A 248 6.70 21.60 -3.48
N THR A 249 7.95 21.93 -3.18
CA THR A 249 8.36 22.27 -1.80
C THR A 249 8.50 23.79 -1.70
N LEU A 250 7.55 24.41 -1.00
CA LEU A 250 7.59 25.84 -0.70
C LEU A 250 8.78 26.15 0.21
N PRO A 251 9.63 27.13 -0.10
CA PRO A 251 10.78 27.51 0.73
C PRO A 251 10.32 28.37 1.93
N PHE A 252 9.41 27.83 2.73
CA PHE A 252 8.87 28.47 3.91
C PHE A 252 9.12 27.57 5.14
N LEU A 253 9.59 28.15 6.26
CA LEU A 253 10.05 27.41 7.44
C LEU A 253 11.14 26.39 7.07
N ASN A 254 10.91 25.10 7.36
CA ASN A 254 11.82 23.99 7.03
C ASN A 254 11.47 23.32 5.67
N GLY A 255 10.72 24.02 4.82
CA GLY A 255 10.18 23.50 3.58
C GLY A 255 8.79 22.88 3.77
N VAL A 256 7.75 23.48 3.16
CA VAL A 256 6.40 22.91 3.16
C VAL A 256 6.20 22.16 1.87
N TYR A 257 6.13 20.83 1.93
CA TYR A 257 5.80 20.01 0.78
C TYR A 257 4.29 20.14 0.49
N VAL A 258 3.94 20.44 -0.75
CA VAL A 258 2.55 20.52 -1.23
C VAL A 258 2.39 19.67 -2.47
N MET A 259 1.25 18.99 -2.59
CA MET A 259 0.93 18.12 -3.71
C MET A 259 -0.55 18.22 -4.04
N ILE A 260 -0.84 18.10 -5.35
CA ILE A 260 -2.20 17.96 -5.88
C ILE A 260 -2.25 16.78 -6.83
N GLU A 261 -3.31 15.99 -6.74
CA GLU A 261 -3.65 14.95 -7.71
C GLU A 261 -5.09 15.10 -8.17
N SER A 262 -5.35 14.76 -9.43
CA SER A 262 -6.69 14.65 -9.99
C SER A 262 -6.81 13.35 -10.77
N MET A 263 -7.92 12.63 -10.59
CA MET A 263 -8.18 11.37 -11.28
C MET A 263 -9.56 11.36 -11.90
N HIS A 264 -9.62 10.91 -13.14
CA HIS A 264 -10.84 10.61 -13.88
C HIS A 264 -10.98 9.11 -14.09
N ILE A 265 -12.14 8.55 -13.74
CA ILE A 265 -12.51 7.15 -13.99
C ILE A 265 -13.70 7.14 -14.93
N GLN A 266 -13.57 6.44 -16.06
CA GLN A 266 -14.64 6.16 -16.99
C GLN A 266 -14.87 4.67 -17.04
N ASN A 267 -16.09 4.23 -16.74
CA ASN A 267 -16.49 2.83 -16.83
C ASN A 267 -17.58 2.68 -17.89
N GLU A 268 -17.28 1.91 -18.93
CA GLU A 268 -18.20 1.58 -20.01
C GLU A 268 -18.54 0.09 -19.97
N SER A 269 -19.79 -0.23 -19.71
CA SER A 269 -20.37 -1.58 -19.87
C SER A 269 -21.44 -1.55 -20.94
N LYS A 270 -21.94 -2.73 -21.37
CA LYS A 270 -22.87 -2.86 -22.50
C LYS A 270 -24.08 -1.91 -22.47
N ASN A 271 -24.53 -1.49 -21.28
CA ASN A 271 -25.76 -0.68 -21.12
C ASN A 271 -25.58 0.52 -20.18
N LEU A 272 -24.39 0.76 -19.65
CA LEU A 272 -24.13 1.80 -18.66
C LEU A 272 -22.78 2.45 -18.93
N LYS A 273 -22.78 3.77 -18.94
CA LYS A 273 -21.58 4.59 -18.90
C LYS A 273 -21.61 5.42 -17.62
N SER A 274 -20.58 5.29 -16.80
CA SER A 274 -20.40 6.12 -15.60
C SER A 274 -19.04 6.79 -15.61
N ASN A 275 -19.02 8.03 -15.17
CA ASN A 275 -17.80 8.80 -14.96
C ASN A 275 -17.71 9.16 -13.48
N GLN A 276 -16.50 9.21 -12.95
CA GLN A 276 -16.21 9.64 -11.59
C GLN A 276 -14.95 10.50 -11.62
N ASN A 277 -14.98 11.60 -10.89
CA ASN A 277 -13.87 12.52 -10.77
C ASN A 277 -13.44 12.66 -9.31
N PHE A 278 -12.13 12.58 -9.09
CA PHE A 278 -11.53 12.71 -7.76
C PHE A 278 -10.45 13.79 -7.80
N SER A 279 -10.29 14.48 -6.68
CA SER A 279 -9.13 15.36 -6.44
C SER A 279 -8.55 15.05 -5.08
N ALA A 280 -7.24 15.13 -4.95
CA ALA A 280 -6.54 14.97 -3.70
C ALA A 280 -5.52 16.10 -3.52
N TYR A 281 -5.39 16.60 -2.29
CA TYR A 281 -4.44 17.63 -1.88
C TYR A 281 -3.69 17.11 -0.68
N MET A 282 -2.38 17.35 -0.63
CA MET A 282 -1.57 17.08 0.53
C MET A 282 -0.67 18.27 0.84
N ALA A 283 -0.55 18.58 2.12
CA ALA A 283 0.48 19.48 2.63
C ALA A 283 1.21 18.80 3.78
N SER A 284 2.52 18.87 3.80
CA SER A 284 3.36 18.28 4.84
C SER A 284 4.39 19.28 5.31
N LEU A 285 4.41 19.54 6.62
CA LEU A 285 5.28 20.50 7.28
C LEU A 285 6.19 19.77 8.27
N PRO A 286 7.51 19.71 8.06
CA PRO A 286 8.46 19.27 9.05
C PRO A 286 8.65 20.37 10.13
N ILE A 287 8.59 19.98 11.40
CA ILE A 287 8.71 20.87 12.55
C ILE A 287 9.89 20.40 13.40
N GLY A 288 11.01 21.08 13.27
CA GLY A 288 12.28 20.60 13.81
C GLY A 288 12.73 19.30 13.15
N MET A 289 13.39 18.41 13.91
CA MET A 289 14.00 17.18 13.38
C MET A 289 13.11 15.95 13.54
N ILE A 290 12.18 15.96 14.50
CA ILE A 290 11.41 14.76 14.90
C ILE A 290 9.91 14.88 14.65
N HIS A 291 9.39 16.09 14.46
CA HIS A 291 7.94 16.31 14.31
C HIS A 291 7.57 16.60 12.85
N GLN A 292 6.39 16.14 12.45
CA GLN A 292 5.82 16.42 11.14
C GLN A 292 4.30 16.57 11.27
N ALA A 293 3.75 17.61 10.67
CA ALA A 293 2.30 17.76 10.46
C ALA A 293 1.98 17.45 9.00
N THR A 294 0.99 16.60 8.75
CA THR A 294 0.55 16.23 7.39
C THR A 294 -0.95 16.38 7.30
N TYR A 295 -1.42 17.15 6.33
CA TYR A 295 -2.83 17.28 5.99
C TYR A 295 -3.08 16.67 4.60
N ILE A 296 -4.14 15.85 4.48
CA ILE A 296 -4.60 15.28 3.21
C ILE A 296 -6.10 15.53 3.09
N SER A 297 -6.54 16.03 1.95
CA SER A 297 -7.96 16.15 1.59
C SER A 297 -8.22 15.42 0.28
N GLN A 298 -9.28 14.63 0.23
CA GLN A 298 -9.75 13.94 -0.97
C GLN A 298 -11.20 14.33 -1.24
N LYS A 299 -11.51 14.67 -2.48
CA LYS A 299 -12.86 15.04 -2.93
C LYS A 299 -13.33 14.08 -4.00
N GLU A 300 -14.51 13.49 -3.82
CA GLU A 300 -15.31 12.82 -4.83
C GLU A 300 -16.35 13.80 -5.33
N TRP A 301 -16.30 14.16 -6.60
CA TRP A 301 -17.08 15.28 -7.14
C TRP A 301 -18.53 14.91 -7.42
N GLU A 302 -18.82 13.70 -7.93
CA GLU A 302 -20.16 13.26 -8.30
C GLU A 302 -21.07 13.11 -7.08
N GLU A 303 -20.56 12.55 -5.99
CA GLU A 303 -21.31 12.38 -4.74
C GLU A 303 -21.08 13.54 -3.77
N ASN A 304 -20.27 14.54 -4.15
CA ASN A 304 -19.90 15.70 -3.33
C ASN A 304 -19.35 15.33 -1.94
N LYS A 305 -18.62 14.22 -1.85
CA LYS A 305 -18.04 13.72 -0.60
C LYS A 305 -16.60 14.21 -0.43
N THR A 306 -16.28 14.65 0.77
CA THR A 306 -14.93 15.11 1.12
C THR A 306 -14.42 14.33 2.32
N TYR A 307 -13.19 13.82 2.19
CA TYR A 307 -12.49 13.06 3.21
C TYR A 307 -11.26 13.87 3.62
N GLN A 308 -11.10 14.13 4.92
CA GLN A 308 -9.99 14.90 5.44
C GLN A 308 -9.20 14.07 6.46
N TYR A 309 -7.91 14.25 6.46
CA TYR A 309 -6.97 13.55 7.31
C TYR A 309 -5.91 14.55 7.78
N LEU A 310 -5.75 14.68 9.07
CA LEU A 310 -4.70 15.47 9.69
C LEU A 310 -3.88 14.57 10.61
N ARG A 311 -2.58 14.51 10.41
CA ARG A 311 -1.65 13.73 11.24
C ARG A 311 -0.57 14.62 11.82
N TRP A 312 -0.38 14.51 13.12
CA TRP A 312 0.85 14.90 13.79
C TRP A 312 1.67 13.65 14.09
N SER A 313 2.92 13.60 13.65
CA SER A 313 3.84 12.51 13.94
C SER A 313 5.08 13.02 14.67
N SER A 314 5.58 12.21 15.60
CA SER A 314 6.88 12.39 16.28
C SER A 314 7.67 11.12 16.08
N THR A 315 8.78 11.20 15.32
CA THR A 315 9.60 10.05 14.95
C THR A 315 10.94 10.09 15.63
N TYR A 316 11.26 9.02 16.34
CA TYR A 316 12.52 8.77 17.03
C TYR A 316 13.23 7.58 16.37
N ASP A 317 14.44 7.25 16.81
CA ASP A 317 15.27 6.21 16.17
C ASP A 317 14.56 4.85 16.03
N SER A 318 13.87 4.41 17.06
CA SER A 318 13.22 3.09 17.11
C SER A 318 11.70 3.13 17.21
N TYR A 319 11.10 4.30 17.46
CA TYR A 319 9.64 4.39 17.59
C TYR A 319 9.07 5.68 17.02
N SER A 320 7.79 5.67 16.69
CA SER A 320 7.02 6.86 16.34
C SER A 320 5.68 6.90 17.08
N LEU A 321 5.27 8.13 17.40
CA LEU A 321 3.95 8.45 17.94
C LEU A 321 3.18 9.25 16.90
N ASN A 322 1.93 8.87 16.66
CA ASN A 322 1.07 9.54 15.70
C ASN A 322 -0.28 9.86 16.33
N ILE A 323 -0.73 11.10 16.14
CA ILE A 323 -2.08 11.54 16.45
C ILE A 323 -2.73 11.88 15.11
N ILE A 324 -3.87 11.26 14.83
CA ILE A 324 -4.54 11.36 13.54
C ILE A 324 -5.99 11.81 13.79
N ILE A 325 -6.45 12.79 13.05
CA ILE A 325 -7.84 13.25 13.05
C ILE A 325 -8.41 12.96 11.67
N TYR A 326 -9.54 12.26 11.62
CA TYR A 326 -10.32 12.01 10.41
C TYR A 326 -11.59 12.84 10.43
N ILE A 327 -11.93 13.42 9.28
CA ILE A 327 -13.22 14.08 9.05
C ILE A 327 -13.75 13.52 7.74
N ASN A 328 -14.67 12.57 7.83
CA ASN A 328 -15.25 11.84 6.71
C ASN A 328 -16.77 12.07 6.67
N PRO A 329 -17.43 11.81 5.52
CA PRO A 329 -18.89 11.78 5.44
C PRO A 329 -19.48 10.80 6.46
N LYS A 330 -20.65 11.12 7.01
CA LYS A 330 -21.36 10.22 7.92
C LYS A 330 -21.97 9.04 7.17
N ARG A 331 -22.25 7.92 7.88
CA ARG A 331 -22.84 6.71 7.30
C ARG A 331 -24.17 6.97 6.61
N ASN A 332 -24.99 7.88 7.14
CA ASN A 332 -26.29 8.25 6.55
C ASN A 332 -26.18 9.08 5.27
N GLU A 333 -25.00 9.57 4.90
CA GLU A 333 -24.75 10.31 3.66
C GLU A 333 -24.49 9.38 2.46
N TYR A 334 -24.37 8.05 2.69
CA TYR A 334 -24.12 7.09 1.62
C TYR A 334 -25.43 6.53 1.05
N ASN A 335 -25.48 6.39 -0.26
CA ASN A 335 -26.64 5.83 -1.01
C ASN A 335 -26.74 4.30 -0.90
N MET A 336 -26.23 3.72 0.17
CA MET A 336 -26.28 2.28 0.46
C MET A 336 -27.07 2.03 1.74
N PRO A 337 -27.71 0.85 1.91
CA PRO A 337 -28.29 0.48 3.19
C PRO A 337 -27.23 0.49 4.29
N LEU A 338 -27.53 1.07 5.45
CA LEU A 338 -26.58 1.24 6.56
C LEU A 338 -25.93 -0.08 7.01
N ASN A 339 -26.69 -1.19 6.96
CA ASN A 339 -26.21 -2.52 7.32
C ASN A 339 -25.23 -3.13 6.29
N SER A 340 -25.12 -2.57 5.09
CA SER A 340 -24.16 -2.99 4.06
C SER A 340 -22.83 -2.24 4.11
N LEU A 341 -22.75 -1.15 4.90
CA LEU A 341 -21.53 -0.38 5.08
C LEU A 341 -20.59 -1.08 6.05
N PRO A 342 -19.27 -0.97 5.87
CA PRO A 342 -18.29 -1.48 6.84
C PRO A 342 -18.55 -0.93 8.25
N LYS A 343 -18.41 -1.74 9.27
CA LYS A 343 -18.59 -1.30 10.66
C LYS A 343 -17.40 -0.50 11.21
N ALA A 344 -16.21 -0.59 10.58
CA ALA A 344 -15.00 0.13 11.00
C ALA A 344 -15.24 1.63 11.24
N LEU A 345 -14.67 2.15 12.31
CA LEU A 345 -14.83 3.56 12.71
C LEU A 345 -14.02 4.51 11.83
N SER A 346 -12.88 4.07 11.29
CA SER A 346 -11.92 4.92 10.55
C SER A 346 -12.45 5.50 9.24
N GLY A 347 -13.54 4.98 8.70
CA GLY A 347 -14.08 5.37 7.39
C GLY A 347 -15.19 6.41 7.43
N PHE A 348 -15.76 6.75 8.60
CA PHE A 348 -16.99 7.52 8.71
C PHE A 348 -16.96 8.53 9.85
N GLY A 349 -17.64 9.68 9.62
CA GLY A 349 -17.76 10.73 10.62
C GLY A 349 -16.42 11.37 11.00
N THR A 350 -16.38 11.97 12.19
CA THR A 350 -15.15 12.56 12.75
C THR A 350 -14.59 11.65 13.82
N GLY A 351 -13.32 11.30 13.68
CA GLY A 351 -12.62 10.43 14.62
C GLY A 351 -11.22 10.93 14.95
N ILE A 352 -10.72 10.47 16.10
CA ILE A 352 -9.33 10.66 16.51
C ILE A 352 -8.69 9.31 16.74
N GLN A 353 -7.47 9.15 16.25
CA GLN A 353 -6.68 7.92 16.40
C GLN A 353 -5.33 8.25 17.01
N PHE A 354 -4.94 7.44 17.99
CA PHE A 354 -3.59 7.41 18.53
C PHE A 354 -2.90 6.15 18.00
N MET A 355 -1.65 6.29 17.55
CA MET A 355 -0.89 5.17 17.03
C MET A 355 0.56 5.25 17.50
N PHE A 356 1.03 4.15 18.08
CA PHE A 356 2.41 3.90 18.46
C PHE A 356 3.00 2.82 17.56
N ILE A 357 4.17 3.08 17.01
CA ILE A 357 4.92 2.12 16.19
C ILE A 357 6.32 1.99 16.76
N TYR A 358 6.75 0.76 17.01
CA TYR A 358 8.11 0.44 17.49
C TYR A 358 8.77 -0.53 16.54
N ASN A 359 10.00 -0.20 16.14
CA ASN A 359 10.83 -1.04 15.26
C ASN A 359 12.08 -1.48 16.05
N HIS A 360 12.41 -2.76 15.96
CA HIS A 360 13.58 -3.33 16.66
C HIS A 360 14.41 -4.24 15.76
#